data_8cbd2b7fa8fa9fd457c18f11cd90e2f2
#
_entry.id   8cbd2b7fa8fa9fd457c18f11cd90e2f2
#
_cell.length_a   1.000
_cell.length_b   1.000
_cell.length_c   1.000
_cell.angle_alpha   90.00
_cell.angle_beta   90.00
_cell.angle_gamma   90.00
#
_symmetry.space_group_name_H-M   'P 1'
#
loop_
_entity.id
_entity.type
_entity.pdbx_description
1 polymer ?
#
loop_
_entity_poly.entity_id
_entity_poly.type
_entity_poly.pdbx_seq_one_letter_code
_entity_poly.pdbx_strand_id
1 'polypeptide(L)'
;MGGFFGTVAKASCVADLFYGTDYNSHLGTKRGGLATYDQDEAVFTRSIHNLESTYFRTKFEDELDKFKGNSGIGIISDTDPQPLILNSHLGRFAIVTVAKIMNLKELETELLEQNMHFAELSSGKTNQTELIALLDGIENVYKHIKGSCSMLLLTEDGIIAARDRWGRTPIVIGKKDGAYAATSESSSFPNLGYEIDRYLGPGEIVRLHAEGVEQMRKPNEEMQICSFLWVYYGFPTSCYEGKNVEDVRFVSGLKMGQTDTSEVDCTCGIPDSGVGMALGYAEGKGVPYHRAISKYTPTW
;
A
#
# COMPACT_ATOMS: atom_id res chain seq x y z
N MET A 1 6.45 3.30 6.92
CA MET A 1 5.58 3.32 5.72
C MET A 1 5.04 1.94 5.48
N GLY A 2 4.35 1.72 4.38
CA GLY A 2 3.80 0.42 4.05
C GLY A 2 3.10 0.46 2.71
N GLY A 3 2.70 -0.72 2.22
CA GLY A 3 1.87 -0.90 1.05
C GLY A 3 1.03 -2.14 1.19
N PHE A 4 -0.16 -2.12 0.66
CA PHE A 4 -1.10 -3.22 0.71
C PHE A 4 -1.53 -3.68 -0.68
N PHE A 5 -2.01 -4.91 -0.72
CA PHE A 5 -2.67 -5.53 -1.87
C PHE A 5 -3.91 -6.29 -1.39
N GLY A 6 -5.00 -6.15 -2.10
CA GLY A 6 -6.22 -6.93 -1.84
C GLY A 6 -6.84 -7.38 -3.16
N THR A 7 -7.41 -8.57 -3.19
CA THR A 7 -8.05 -9.11 -4.38
C THR A 7 -9.27 -9.95 -4.07
N VAL A 8 -10.28 -9.84 -4.92
CA VAL A 8 -11.49 -10.68 -4.95
C VAL A 8 -11.59 -11.32 -6.32
N ALA A 9 -11.72 -12.64 -6.35
CA ALA A 9 -11.72 -13.43 -7.58
C ALA A 9 -12.84 -14.48 -7.59
N LYS A 10 -13.19 -15.00 -8.76
CA LYS A 10 -14.10 -16.15 -8.91
C LYS A 10 -13.45 -17.48 -8.52
N ALA A 11 -12.12 -17.52 -8.60
CA ALA A 11 -11.29 -18.66 -8.21
C ALA A 11 -10.46 -18.33 -6.96
N SER A 12 -9.55 -19.21 -6.56
CA SER A 12 -8.63 -18.94 -5.45
C SER A 12 -7.84 -17.65 -5.66
N CYS A 13 -7.82 -16.78 -4.64
CA CYS A 13 -7.09 -15.53 -4.64
C CYS A 13 -5.63 -15.64 -4.13
N VAL A 14 -5.24 -16.80 -3.60
CA VAL A 14 -4.03 -16.95 -2.77
C VAL A 14 -2.75 -16.56 -3.51
N ALA A 15 -2.58 -17.03 -4.75
CA ALA A 15 -1.39 -16.70 -5.54
C ALA A 15 -1.29 -15.20 -5.86
N ASP A 16 -2.39 -14.59 -6.30
CA ASP A 16 -2.44 -13.16 -6.58
C ASP A 16 -2.17 -12.33 -5.32
N LEU A 17 -2.75 -12.73 -4.20
CA LEU A 17 -2.56 -12.08 -2.91
C LEU A 17 -1.09 -12.13 -2.46
N PHE A 18 -0.48 -13.31 -2.54
CA PHE A 18 0.91 -13.52 -2.13
C PHE A 18 1.86 -12.66 -2.96
N TYR A 19 1.84 -12.80 -4.28
CA TYR A 19 2.72 -12.04 -5.17
C TYR A 19 2.39 -10.56 -5.18
N GLY A 20 1.10 -10.19 -5.17
CA GLY A 20 0.69 -8.79 -5.13
C GLY A 20 1.15 -8.07 -3.86
N THR A 21 1.14 -8.76 -2.72
CA THR A 21 1.68 -8.22 -1.46
C THR A 21 3.20 -8.10 -1.52
N ASP A 22 3.90 -9.11 -2.05
CA ASP A 22 5.36 -9.11 -2.20
C ASP A 22 5.86 -7.92 -3.05
N TYR A 23 5.13 -7.52 -4.08
CA TYR A 23 5.46 -6.34 -4.89
C TYR A 23 5.50 -5.03 -4.10
N ASN A 24 4.92 -4.98 -2.90
CA ASN A 24 5.00 -3.84 -1.99
C ASN A 24 6.21 -3.92 -1.02
N SER A 25 7.10 -4.92 -1.13
CA SER A 25 8.19 -5.16 -0.18
C SER A 25 9.22 -4.02 -0.08
N HIS A 26 9.33 -3.16 -1.10
CA HIS A 26 10.19 -1.97 -1.06
C HIS A 26 9.57 -0.82 -0.22
N LEU A 27 8.28 -0.88 0.11
CA LEU A 27 7.57 0.14 0.91
C LEU A 27 7.67 -0.07 2.43
N GLY A 28 8.18 -1.24 2.86
CA GLY A 28 8.35 -1.55 4.27
C GLY A 28 9.26 -2.76 4.47
N THR A 29 9.89 -2.84 5.65
CA THR A 29 10.91 -3.85 5.94
C THR A 29 10.71 -4.58 7.26
N LYS A 30 9.67 -4.25 8.05
CA LYS A 30 9.57 -4.77 9.41
C LYS A 30 8.53 -5.85 9.59
N ARG A 31 7.38 -5.72 8.98
CA ARG A 31 6.24 -6.61 9.16
C ARG A 31 5.61 -6.93 7.81
N GLY A 32 5.15 -8.16 7.68
CA GLY A 32 4.31 -8.58 6.57
C GLY A 32 3.15 -9.42 7.09
N GLY A 33 2.02 -9.36 6.43
CA GLY A 33 0.87 -10.14 6.82
C GLY A 33 -0.10 -10.39 5.68
N LEU A 34 -0.79 -11.51 5.76
CA LEU A 34 -1.83 -11.94 4.84
C LEU A 34 -3.09 -12.32 5.62
N ALA A 35 -4.25 -12.05 5.08
CA ALA A 35 -5.51 -12.63 5.52
C ALA A 35 -6.38 -12.99 4.31
N THR A 36 -7.05 -14.14 4.38
CA THR A 36 -8.05 -14.59 3.41
C THR A 36 -9.37 -14.88 4.09
N TYR A 37 -10.44 -14.84 3.31
CA TYR A 37 -11.75 -15.31 3.71
C TYR A 37 -12.16 -16.46 2.81
N ASP A 38 -12.43 -17.60 3.44
CA ASP A 38 -13.00 -18.79 2.81
C ASP A 38 -14.52 -18.74 2.93
N GLN A 39 -15.21 -18.57 1.80
CA GLN A 39 -16.66 -18.47 1.76
C GLN A 39 -17.36 -19.80 2.08
N ASP A 40 -16.73 -20.92 1.73
CA ASP A 40 -17.32 -22.26 1.92
C ASP A 40 -17.34 -22.65 3.40
N GLU A 41 -16.26 -22.34 4.12
CA GLU A 41 -16.13 -22.62 5.55
C GLU A 41 -16.51 -21.42 6.44
N ALA A 42 -16.76 -20.24 5.88
CA ALA A 42 -17.03 -18.97 6.58
C ALA A 42 -15.92 -18.60 7.59
N VAL A 43 -14.64 -18.80 7.19
CA VAL A 43 -13.48 -18.66 8.08
C VAL A 43 -12.49 -17.62 7.52
N PHE A 44 -12.04 -16.75 8.43
CA PHE A 44 -10.87 -15.89 8.18
C PHE A 44 -9.59 -16.59 8.61
N THR A 45 -8.63 -16.69 7.72
CA THR A 45 -7.26 -17.17 8.01
C THR A 45 -6.28 -16.02 7.95
N ARG A 46 -5.39 -15.92 8.95
CA ARG A 46 -4.39 -14.85 9.06
C ARG A 46 -3.01 -15.41 9.40
N SER A 47 -1.96 -14.81 8.81
CA SER A 47 -0.58 -14.96 9.25
C SER A 47 0.14 -13.61 9.22
N ILE A 48 1.01 -13.37 10.21
CA ILE A 48 1.83 -12.15 10.34
C ILE A 48 3.26 -12.54 10.71
N HIS A 49 4.24 -11.98 9.99
CA HIS A 49 5.66 -12.25 10.23
C HIS A 49 6.48 -10.97 10.40
N ASN A 50 7.57 -11.11 11.19
CA ASN A 50 8.65 -10.14 11.22
C ASN A 50 9.54 -10.34 9.98
N LEU A 51 9.81 -9.26 9.24
CA LEU A 51 10.60 -9.25 8.00
C LEU A 51 11.99 -8.63 8.17
N GLU A 52 12.37 -8.20 9.40
CA GLU A 52 13.65 -7.50 9.64
C GLU A 52 14.88 -8.34 9.30
N SER A 53 14.77 -9.66 9.35
CA SER A 53 15.87 -10.59 9.08
C SER A 53 15.67 -11.47 7.85
N THR A 54 14.52 -11.40 7.17
CA THR A 54 14.18 -12.35 6.10
C THR A 54 13.13 -11.74 5.17
N TYR A 55 13.22 -12.05 3.88
CA TYR A 55 12.29 -11.56 2.87
C TYR A 55 10.88 -12.12 3.06
N PHE A 56 9.88 -11.37 2.57
CA PHE A 56 8.47 -11.74 2.63
C PHE A 56 8.20 -13.14 2.05
N ARG A 57 8.71 -13.44 0.85
CA ARG A 57 8.51 -14.75 0.20
C ARG A 57 8.95 -15.89 1.08
N THR A 58 10.16 -15.82 1.63
CA THR A 58 10.73 -16.87 2.49
C THR A 58 9.90 -17.15 3.74
N LYS A 59 9.17 -16.14 4.24
CA LYS A 59 8.33 -16.28 5.44
C LYS A 59 6.96 -16.87 5.16
N PHE A 60 6.41 -16.62 3.98
CA PHE A 60 5.03 -16.98 3.68
C PHE A 60 4.89 -18.17 2.73
N GLU A 61 5.93 -18.49 1.93
CA GLU A 61 5.86 -19.54 0.90
C GLU A 61 5.45 -20.90 1.47
N ASP A 62 6.05 -21.31 2.58
CA ASP A 62 5.74 -22.58 3.26
C ASP A 62 4.36 -22.61 3.95
N GLU A 63 3.71 -21.45 4.04
CA GLU A 63 2.40 -21.31 4.70
C GLU A 63 1.24 -21.16 3.71
N LEU A 64 1.49 -21.08 2.41
CA LEU A 64 0.45 -20.79 1.41
C LEU A 64 -0.69 -21.81 1.43
N ASP A 65 -0.41 -23.07 1.73
CA ASP A 65 -1.41 -24.13 1.84
C ASP A 65 -2.43 -23.92 2.98
N LYS A 66 -2.11 -23.05 3.95
CA LYS A 66 -3.04 -22.70 5.04
C LYS A 66 -4.13 -21.73 4.57
N PHE A 67 -3.82 -20.94 3.53
CA PHE A 67 -4.74 -19.94 3.01
C PHE A 67 -5.67 -20.54 1.98
N LYS A 68 -6.95 -20.25 2.12
CA LYS A 68 -8.01 -20.64 1.19
C LYS A 68 -8.93 -19.47 0.95
N GLY A 69 -9.76 -19.58 -0.08
CA GLY A 69 -10.80 -18.61 -0.39
C GLY A 69 -10.52 -17.83 -1.67
N ASN A 70 -11.48 -16.99 -2.01
CA ASN A 70 -11.50 -16.20 -3.23
C ASN A 70 -11.32 -14.70 -2.98
N SER A 71 -11.18 -14.28 -1.72
CA SER A 71 -10.91 -12.91 -1.33
C SER A 71 -9.83 -12.84 -0.25
N GLY A 72 -8.97 -11.84 -0.32
CA GLY A 72 -7.90 -11.66 0.65
C GLY A 72 -7.24 -10.30 0.58
N ILE A 73 -6.61 -9.92 1.71
CA ILE A 73 -5.82 -8.70 1.87
C ILE A 73 -4.45 -9.00 2.43
N GLY A 74 -3.44 -8.27 1.96
CA GLY A 74 -2.07 -8.39 2.43
C GLY A 74 -1.42 -7.03 2.60
N ILE A 75 -0.37 -6.98 3.42
CA ILE A 75 0.31 -5.74 3.82
C ILE A 75 1.79 -5.97 4.04
N ILE A 76 2.59 -4.99 3.64
CA ILE A 76 3.96 -4.77 4.10
C ILE A 76 3.95 -3.49 4.93
N SER A 77 4.49 -3.51 6.15
CA SER A 77 4.44 -2.39 7.09
C SER A 77 5.75 -2.21 7.85
N ASP A 78 6.09 -0.95 8.14
CA ASP A 78 7.19 -0.58 9.03
C ASP A 78 6.73 -0.31 10.47
N THR A 79 5.44 -0.39 10.74
CA THR A 79 4.87 -0.03 12.04
C THR A 79 4.24 -1.24 12.72
N ASP A 80 2.99 -1.45 12.48
CA ASP A 80 2.14 -2.34 13.26
C ASP A 80 2.02 -3.74 12.66
N PRO A 81 1.90 -4.80 13.49
CA PRO A 81 1.46 -6.10 13.02
C PRO A 81 0.06 -6.01 12.43
N GLN A 82 -0.12 -6.49 11.23
CA GLN A 82 -1.36 -6.48 10.43
C GLN A 82 -1.36 -7.69 9.49
N PRO A 83 -2.51 -8.17 8.99
CA PRO A 83 -3.90 -7.72 9.21
C PRO A 83 -4.42 -7.99 10.63
N LEU A 84 -5.37 -7.20 11.11
CA LEU A 84 -6.13 -7.50 12.32
C LEU A 84 -7.49 -8.08 11.95
N ILE A 85 -7.92 -9.14 12.64
CA ILE A 85 -9.27 -9.69 12.52
C ILE A 85 -10.06 -9.25 13.73
N LEU A 86 -11.19 -8.59 13.49
CA LEU A 86 -12.07 -8.07 14.53
C LEU A 86 -13.49 -8.60 14.36
N ASN A 87 -14.19 -8.73 15.48
CA ASN A 87 -15.61 -9.00 15.53
C ASN A 87 -16.28 -7.82 16.24
N SER A 88 -17.05 -7.05 15.53
CA SER A 88 -17.72 -5.85 16.03
C SER A 88 -19.21 -5.87 15.71
N HIS A 89 -19.97 -4.85 16.12
CA HIS A 89 -21.36 -4.68 15.72
C HIS A 89 -21.53 -4.47 14.19
N LEU A 90 -20.45 -4.10 13.47
CA LEU A 90 -20.41 -4.03 11.99
C LEU A 90 -20.17 -5.39 11.32
N GLY A 91 -20.11 -6.47 12.12
CA GLY A 91 -19.78 -7.82 11.67
C GLY A 91 -18.31 -8.18 11.86
N ARG A 92 -17.92 -9.32 11.33
CA ARG A 92 -16.54 -9.81 11.34
C ARG A 92 -15.79 -9.31 10.10
N PHE A 93 -14.60 -8.79 10.27
CA PHE A 93 -13.76 -8.32 9.16
C PHE A 93 -12.28 -8.43 9.51
N ALA A 94 -11.44 -8.48 8.47
CA ALA A 94 -10.00 -8.25 8.62
C ALA A 94 -9.64 -6.87 8.04
N ILE A 95 -8.68 -6.16 8.66
CA ILE A 95 -8.28 -4.81 8.25
C ILE A 95 -6.78 -4.69 8.08
N VAL A 96 -6.36 -3.98 7.02
CA VAL A 96 -5.00 -3.46 6.83
C VAL A 96 -5.04 -1.97 6.57
N THR A 97 -4.03 -1.25 7.06
CA THR A 97 -3.96 0.20 6.93
C THR A 97 -2.56 0.67 6.54
N VAL A 98 -2.50 1.68 5.69
CA VAL A 98 -1.31 2.51 5.49
C VAL A 98 -1.66 3.88 6.04
N ALA A 99 -1.17 4.17 7.24
CA ALA A 99 -1.59 5.32 8.01
C ALA A 99 -0.41 6.09 8.63
N LYS A 100 -0.61 7.40 8.80
CA LYS A 100 0.19 8.28 9.64
C LYS A 100 -0.75 9.15 10.47
N ILE A 101 -0.93 8.79 11.72
CA ILE A 101 -1.84 9.47 12.67
C ILE A 101 -1.02 10.43 13.52
N MET A 102 -1.29 11.73 13.39
CA MET A 102 -0.56 12.78 14.13
C MET A 102 -1.13 13.01 15.53
N ASN A 103 -2.42 12.74 15.72
CA ASN A 103 -3.13 12.88 16.99
C ASN A 103 -3.40 11.52 17.68
N LEU A 104 -2.49 10.56 17.53
CA LEU A 104 -2.63 9.20 18.06
C LEU A 104 -2.96 9.16 19.55
N LYS A 105 -2.19 9.92 20.37
CA LYS A 105 -2.40 9.95 21.82
C LYS A 105 -3.72 10.57 22.26
N GLU A 106 -4.18 11.59 21.53
CA GLU A 106 -5.47 12.25 21.76
C GLU A 106 -6.61 11.22 21.56
N LEU A 107 -6.60 10.53 20.42
CA LEU A 107 -7.61 9.52 20.09
C LEU A 107 -7.55 8.29 21.03
N GLU A 108 -6.35 7.85 21.40
CA GLU A 108 -6.15 6.77 22.37
C GLU A 108 -6.82 7.11 23.71
N THR A 109 -6.59 8.33 24.21
CA THR A 109 -7.19 8.81 25.48
C THR A 109 -8.71 8.85 25.38
N GLU A 110 -9.25 9.42 24.29
CA GLU A 110 -10.70 9.50 24.06
C GLU A 110 -11.37 8.11 24.03
N LEU A 111 -10.76 7.14 23.36
CA LEU A 111 -11.29 5.78 23.29
C LEU A 111 -11.24 5.05 24.64
N LEU A 112 -10.16 5.24 25.42
CA LEU A 112 -10.06 4.68 26.76
C LEU A 112 -11.09 5.29 27.74
N GLU A 113 -11.37 6.60 27.65
CA GLU A 113 -12.43 7.27 28.40
C GLU A 113 -13.83 6.75 28.06
N GLN A 114 -14.02 6.26 26.83
CA GLN A 114 -15.24 5.57 26.39
C GLN A 114 -15.30 4.11 26.77
N ASN A 115 -14.38 3.62 27.62
CA ASN A 115 -14.24 2.22 28.03
C ASN A 115 -13.93 1.25 26.89
N MET A 116 -13.35 1.73 25.79
CA MET A 116 -12.80 0.86 24.76
C MET A 116 -11.47 0.26 25.21
N HIS A 117 -11.09 -0.89 24.68
CA HIS A 117 -9.88 -1.62 25.06
C HIS A 117 -9.01 -1.87 23.83
N PHE A 118 -7.70 -1.75 24.01
CA PHE A 118 -6.70 -2.15 23.03
C PHE A 118 -6.15 -3.53 23.39
N ALA A 119 -6.25 -4.49 22.48
CA ALA A 119 -5.79 -5.86 22.64
C ALA A 119 -4.44 -6.12 21.94
N GLU A 120 -4.17 -5.39 20.86
CA GLU A 120 -2.98 -5.57 20.02
C GLU A 120 -1.96 -4.44 20.30
N LEU A 121 -0.90 -4.77 21.05
CA LEU A 121 0.18 -3.81 21.33
C LEU A 121 1.36 -4.02 20.38
N SER A 122 1.75 -2.99 19.65
CA SER A 122 2.95 -2.97 18.82
C SER A 122 4.18 -2.55 19.63
N SER A 123 4.95 -3.52 20.10
CA SER A 123 6.16 -3.24 20.91
C SER A 123 5.89 -2.36 22.14
N GLY A 124 4.79 -2.62 22.84
CA GLY A 124 4.34 -1.85 24.01
C GLY A 124 3.70 -0.51 23.68
N LYS A 125 3.36 -0.24 22.41
CA LYS A 125 2.66 0.96 21.96
C LYS A 125 1.33 0.57 21.35
N THR A 126 0.38 1.52 21.29
CA THR A 126 -0.90 1.36 20.64
C THR A 126 -0.72 1.01 19.16
N ASN A 127 -1.37 -0.06 18.73
CA ASN A 127 -1.44 -0.42 17.32
C ASN A 127 -2.37 0.56 16.59
N GLN A 128 -1.84 1.30 15.61
CA GLN A 128 -2.60 2.31 14.89
C GLN A 128 -3.77 1.70 14.10
N THR A 129 -3.59 0.48 13.58
CA THR A 129 -4.64 -0.23 12.84
C THR A 129 -5.79 -0.62 13.75
N GLU A 130 -5.52 -1.04 14.99
CA GLU A 130 -6.56 -1.30 15.97
C GLU A 130 -7.31 -0.03 16.36
N LEU A 131 -6.59 1.06 16.61
CA LEU A 131 -7.21 2.35 16.88
C LEU A 131 -8.16 2.77 15.75
N ILE A 132 -7.73 2.63 14.49
CA ILE A 132 -8.57 2.92 13.32
C ILE A 132 -9.83 2.05 13.31
N ALA A 133 -9.70 0.77 13.62
CA ALA A 133 -10.81 -0.17 13.67
C ALA A 133 -11.82 0.17 14.79
N LEU A 134 -11.33 0.74 15.91
CA LEU A 134 -12.16 1.16 17.05
C LEU A 134 -12.88 2.50 16.85
N LEU A 135 -12.54 3.28 15.82
CA LEU A 135 -13.21 4.55 15.50
C LEU A 135 -14.61 4.39 14.88
N ASP A 136 -15.13 3.19 14.87
CA ASP A 136 -16.52 2.91 14.55
C ASP A 136 -16.96 3.38 13.15
N GLY A 137 -16.21 2.94 12.15
CA GLY A 137 -16.51 3.16 10.74
C GLY A 137 -15.61 4.17 10.03
N ILE A 138 -15.51 4.01 8.70
CA ILE A 138 -14.59 4.76 7.85
C ILE A 138 -14.88 6.28 7.88
N GLU A 139 -16.14 6.69 7.96
CA GLU A 139 -16.51 8.11 8.05
C GLU A 139 -16.00 8.75 9.33
N ASN A 140 -16.00 8.01 10.45
CA ASN A 140 -15.44 8.50 11.71
C ASN A 140 -13.92 8.57 11.64
N VAL A 141 -13.27 7.60 10.99
CA VAL A 141 -11.83 7.67 10.70
C VAL A 141 -11.48 8.97 9.98
N TYR A 142 -12.24 9.33 8.94
CA TYR A 142 -12.00 10.57 8.18
C TYR A 142 -12.25 11.85 8.98
N LYS A 143 -13.16 11.83 9.95
CA LYS A 143 -13.46 12.98 10.81
C LYS A 143 -12.41 13.21 11.89
N HIS A 144 -11.96 12.14 12.54
CA HIS A 144 -11.16 12.22 13.77
C HIS A 144 -9.65 12.18 13.52
N ILE A 145 -9.17 11.50 12.46
CA ILE A 145 -7.73 11.39 12.20
C ILE A 145 -7.16 12.71 11.64
N LYS A 146 -6.17 13.24 12.32
CA LYS A 146 -5.26 14.27 11.80
C LYS A 146 -4.06 13.58 11.18
N GLY A 147 -4.02 13.52 9.85
CA GLY A 147 -2.97 12.81 9.13
C GLY A 147 -3.44 12.20 7.83
N SER A 148 -3.03 10.98 7.57
CA SER A 148 -3.41 10.19 6.39
C SER A 148 -3.72 8.75 6.78
N CYS A 149 -4.75 8.16 6.19
CA CYS A 149 -5.11 6.76 6.38
C CYS A 149 -5.85 6.22 5.16
N SER A 150 -5.21 5.31 4.44
CA SER A 150 -5.88 4.45 3.46
C SER A 150 -5.95 3.04 4.01
N MET A 151 -7.03 2.31 3.69
CA MET A 151 -7.29 1.00 4.27
C MET A 151 -7.98 0.05 3.32
N LEU A 152 -7.79 -1.26 3.55
CA LEU A 152 -8.61 -2.32 2.99
C LEU A 152 -9.26 -3.08 4.14
N LEU A 153 -10.56 -3.34 4.02
CA LEU A 153 -11.32 -4.20 4.92
C LEU A 153 -11.81 -5.42 4.13
N LEU A 154 -11.36 -6.60 4.53
CA LEU A 154 -11.86 -7.87 4.02
C LEU A 154 -13.09 -8.26 4.84
N THR A 155 -14.23 -8.37 4.18
CA THR A 155 -15.52 -8.77 4.75
C THR A 155 -16.02 -10.05 4.09
N GLU A 156 -17.11 -10.59 4.60
CA GLU A 156 -17.80 -11.74 3.98
C GLU A 156 -18.32 -11.41 2.57
N ASP A 157 -18.64 -10.13 2.31
CA ASP A 157 -19.21 -9.64 1.04
C ASP A 157 -18.17 -9.08 0.06
N GLY A 158 -16.86 -9.25 0.32
CA GLY A 158 -15.80 -8.73 -0.52
C GLY A 158 -14.86 -7.78 0.21
N ILE A 159 -14.16 -6.92 -0.55
CA ILE A 159 -13.17 -6.01 0.02
C ILE A 159 -13.65 -4.57 -0.11
N ILE A 160 -13.71 -3.86 1.03
CA ILE A 160 -13.91 -2.41 1.03
C ILE A 160 -12.54 -1.74 0.96
N ALA A 161 -12.32 -0.92 -0.07
CA ALA A 161 -11.12 -0.10 -0.24
C ALA A 161 -11.49 1.37 0.01
N ALA A 162 -10.80 2.01 0.95
CA ALA A 162 -11.05 3.38 1.35
C ALA A 162 -9.77 4.20 1.27
N ARG A 163 -9.73 5.14 0.32
CA ARG A 163 -8.59 6.04 0.15
C ARG A 163 -8.63 7.16 1.17
N ASP A 164 -7.46 7.51 1.67
CA ASP A 164 -7.23 8.67 2.53
C ASP A 164 -8.09 9.90 2.14
N ARG A 165 -8.63 10.57 3.15
CA ARG A 165 -9.52 11.74 2.98
C ARG A 165 -8.96 12.80 2.02
N TRP A 166 -7.64 13.00 2.02
CA TRP A 166 -6.95 13.98 1.20
C TRP A 166 -6.29 13.39 -0.05
N GLY A 167 -6.37 12.06 -0.23
CA GLY A 167 -5.74 11.36 -1.35
C GLY A 167 -4.22 11.24 -1.26
N ARG A 168 -3.60 11.46 -0.10
CA ARG A 168 -2.14 11.42 0.11
C ARG A 168 -1.55 10.03 -0.08
N THR A 169 -2.28 9.00 0.35
CA THR A 169 -1.92 7.59 0.17
C THR A 169 -2.77 7.02 -0.96
N PRO A 170 -2.19 6.67 -2.10
CA PRO A 170 -2.94 6.23 -3.28
C PRO A 170 -3.55 4.84 -3.07
N ILE A 171 -4.66 4.60 -3.77
CA ILE A 171 -5.21 3.27 -4.04
C ILE A 171 -5.52 3.21 -5.52
N VAL A 172 -4.98 2.21 -6.19
CA VAL A 172 -5.27 1.90 -7.58
C VAL A 172 -6.09 0.61 -7.67
N ILE A 173 -7.12 0.63 -8.49
CA ILE A 173 -7.97 -0.52 -8.77
C ILE A 173 -7.51 -1.17 -10.07
N GLY A 174 -7.29 -2.47 -10.01
CA GLY A 174 -6.99 -3.31 -11.15
C GLY A 174 -8.11 -4.29 -11.44
N LYS A 175 -8.24 -4.67 -12.70
CA LYS A 175 -9.18 -5.69 -13.16
C LYS A 175 -8.52 -6.69 -14.08
N LYS A 176 -8.96 -7.93 -14.01
CA LYS A 176 -8.73 -8.99 -15.00
C LYS A 176 -9.99 -9.85 -15.11
N ASP A 177 -10.01 -10.79 -16.03
CA ASP A 177 -11.16 -11.68 -16.15
C ASP A 177 -11.43 -12.43 -14.83
N GLY A 178 -12.62 -12.24 -14.29
CA GLY A 178 -13.09 -12.86 -13.06
C GLY A 178 -12.41 -12.39 -11.77
N ALA A 179 -11.70 -11.24 -11.77
CA ALA A 179 -11.11 -10.72 -10.55
C ALA A 179 -10.92 -9.19 -10.56
N TYR A 180 -11.03 -8.57 -9.37
CA TYR A 180 -10.66 -7.19 -9.10
C TYR A 180 -9.64 -7.13 -7.96
N ALA A 181 -8.74 -6.16 -8.04
CA ALA A 181 -7.73 -5.91 -7.01
C ALA A 181 -7.63 -4.43 -6.64
N ALA A 182 -7.21 -4.15 -5.41
CA ALA A 182 -6.85 -2.83 -4.91
C ALA A 182 -5.44 -2.88 -4.33
N THR A 183 -4.58 -1.92 -4.70
CA THR A 183 -3.19 -1.89 -4.21
C THR A 183 -2.70 -0.46 -4.01
N SER A 184 -1.65 -0.29 -3.20
CA SER A 184 -0.95 0.99 -3.04
C SER A 184 -0.15 1.37 -4.29
N GLU A 185 0.40 0.39 -5.02
CA GLU A 185 1.21 0.60 -6.22
C GLU A 185 0.78 -0.32 -7.37
N SER A 186 0.82 0.21 -8.60
CA SER A 186 0.41 -0.52 -9.78
C SER A 186 1.45 -1.51 -10.34
N SER A 187 2.68 -1.54 -9.80
CA SER A 187 3.79 -2.37 -10.31
C SER A 187 3.50 -3.88 -10.33
N SER A 188 2.61 -4.37 -9.45
CA SER A 188 2.20 -5.77 -9.42
C SER A 188 1.27 -6.16 -10.57
N PHE A 189 0.47 -5.24 -11.08
CA PHE A 189 -0.63 -5.54 -11.98
C PHE A 189 -0.20 -6.21 -13.29
N PRO A 190 0.80 -5.71 -14.04
CA PRO A 190 1.20 -6.35 -15.30
C PRO A 190 1.62 -7.81 -15.13
N ASN A 191 2.34 -8.11 -14.04
CA ASN A 191 2.85 -9.45 -13.78
C ASN A 191 1.79 -10.43 -13.26
N LEU A 192 0.68 -9.92 -12.73
CA LEU A 192 -0.46 -10.71 -12.25
C LEU A 192 -1.63 -10.73 -13.26
N GLY A 193 -1.43 -10.12 -14.43
CA GLY A 193 -2.43 -10.07 -15.49
C GLY A 193 -3.58 -9.09 -15.24
N TYR A 194 -3.40 -8.14 -14.32
CA TYR A 194 -4.36 -7.04 -14.11
C TYR A 194 -4.05 -5.86 -15.02
N GLU A 195 -5.09 -5.22 -15.51
CA GLU A 195 -5.04 -3.89 -16.11
C GLU A 195 -5.50 -2.85 -15.09
N ILE A 196 -4.95 -1.64 -15.14
CA ILE A 196 -5.42 -0.53 -14.31
C ILE A 196 -6.83 -0.17 -14.78
N ASP A 197 -7.80 -0.29 -13.87
CA ASP A 197 -9.17 0.17 -14.11
C ASP A 197 -9.28 1.66 -13.81
N ARG A 198 -8.91 2.08 -12.59
CA ARG A 198 -8.89 3.49 -12.17
C ARG A 198 -8.12 3.71 -10.87
N TYR A 199 -7.84 4.98 -10.58
CA TYR A 199 -7.36 5.43 -9.28
C TYR A 199 -8.54 5.92 -8.45
N LEU A 200 -8.63 5.53 -7.17
CA LEU A 200 -9.63 6.10 -6.28
C LEU A 200 -9.31 7.58 -6.02
N GLY A 201 -10.33 8.42 -5.98
CA GLY A 201 -10.19 9.81 -5.59
C GLY A 201 -10.02 10.00 -4.07
N PRO A 202 -9.73 11.24 -3.60
CA PRO A 202 -9.54 11.52 -2.17
C PRO A 202 -10.81 11.22 -1.38
N GLY A 203 -10.68 10.40 -0.33
CA GLY A 203 -11.80 9.98 0.51
C GLY A 203 -12.81 9.08 -0.16
N GLU A 204 -12.56 8.59 -1.35
CA GLU A 204 -13.44 7.65 -2.03
C GLU A 204 -13.44 6.29 -1.34
N ILE A 205 -14.63 5.67 -1.27
CA ILE A 205 -14.82 4.33 -0.73
C ILE A 205 -15.53 3.48 -1.77
N VAL A 206 -14.96 2.31 -2.03
CA VAL A 206 -15.53 1.32 -2.94
C VAL A 206 -15.56 -0.06 -2.30
N ARG A 207 -16.48 -0.91 -2.76
CA ARG A 207 -16.48 -2.34 -2.49
C ARG A 207 -16.12 -3.10 -3.75
N LEU A 208 -15.15 -4.00 -3.65
CA LEU A 208 -14.74 -4.89 -4.72
C LEU A 208 -15.44 -6.23 -4.58
N HIS A 209 -15.96 -6.70 -5.70
CA HIS A 209 -16.48 -8.06 -5.92
C HIS A 209 -15.74 -8.69 -7.10
N ALA A 210 -15.89 -10.00 -7.29
CA ALA A 210 -15.27 -10.68 -8.43
C ALA A 210 -15.79 -10.21 -9.80
N GLU A 211 -17.00 -9.64 -9.85
CA GLU A 211 -17.69 -9.16 -11.05
C GLU A 211 -17.63 -7.66 -11.26
N GLY A 212 -17.17 -6.88 -10.26
CA GLY A 212 -17.20 -5.41 -10.38
C GLY A 212 -16.82 -4.65 -9.13
N VAL A 213 -16.97 -3.34 -9.23
CA VAL A 213 -16.66 -2.38 -8.17
C VAL A 213 -17.89 -1.52 -7.90
N GLU A 214 -18.39 -1.57 -6.68
CA GLU A 214 -19.49 -0.74 -6.18
C GLU A 214 -18.93 0.53 -5.53
N GLN A 215 -19.41 1.71 -5.93
CA GLN A 215 -19.03 2.97 -5.27
C GLN A 215 -19.92 3.20 -4.05
N MET A 216 -19.33 3.13 -2.85
CA MET A 216 -20.02 3.39 -1.59
C MET A 216 -20.01 4.88 -1.20
N ARG A 217 -18.90 5.58 -1.52
CA ARG A 217 -18.74 7.01 -1.27
C ARG A 217 -18.00 7.67 -2.44
N LYS A 218 -18.54 8.78 -2.93
CA LYS A 218 -17.90 9.58 -3.98
C LYS A 218 -16.63 10.28 -3.44
N PRO A 219 -15.64 10.55 -4.30
CA PRO A 219 -14.45 11.29 -3.92
C PRO A 219 -14.78 12.74 -3.51
N ASN A 220 -13.93 13.30 -2.66
CA ASN A 220 -13.90 14.73 -2.37
C ASN A 220 -13.33 15.50 -3.58
N GLU A 221 -13.59 16.82 -3.63
CA GLU A 221 -13.07 17.67 -4.71
C GLU A 221 -11.59 18.01 -4.54
N GLU A 222 -11.12 18.15 -3.28
CA GLU A 222 -9.75 18.55 -2.97
C GLU A 222 -8.84 17.34 -2.78
N MET A 223 -7.68 17.36 -3.47
CA MET A 223 -6.64 16.35 -3.36
C MET A 223 -5.31 16.99 -2.91
N GLN A 224 -4.64 16.35 -1.96
CA GLN A 224 -3.30 16.70 -1.47
C GLN A 224 -2.33 15.54 -1.71
N ILE A 225 -2.01 15.30 -2.97
CA ILE A 225 -1.11 14.19 -3.32
C ILE A 225 0.32 14.44 -2.82
N CYS A 226 0.99 13.39 -2.37
CA CYS A 226 2.35 13.46 -1.90
C CYS A 226 3.35 13.27 -3.06
N SER A 227 4.14 14.30 -3.38
CA SER A 227 5.16 14.22 -4.44
C SER A 227 6.26 13.18 -4.17
N PHE A 228 6.48 12.80 -2.91
CA PHE A 228 7.40 11.73 -2.53
C PHE A 228 7.07 10.38 -3.16
N LEU A 229 5.83 10.15 -3.58
CA LEU A 229 5.44 8.96 -4.33
C LEU A 229 6.30 8.81 -5.59
N TRP A 230 6.54 9.88 -6.34
CA TRP A 230 7.38 9.85 -7.54
C TRP A 230 8.85 10.05 -7.25
N VAL A 231 9.21 11.03 -6.43
CA VAL A 231 10.62 11.40 -6.29
C VAL A 231 11.44 10.43 -5.45
N TYR A 232 10.80 9.60 -4.61
CA TYR A 232 11.53 8.71 -3.72
C TYR A 232 10.94 7.31 -3.56
N TYR A 233 9.67 7.18 -3.17
CA TYR A 233 9.10 5.89 -2.78
C TYR A 233 8.81 4.96 -3.93
N GLY A 234 8.14 5.47 -4.96
CA GLY A 234 7.53 4.67 -6.01
C GLY A 234 8.54 3.76 -6.70
N PHE A 235 8.11 2.56 -6.99
CA PHE A 235 8.88 1.68 -7.85
C PHE A 235 8.91 2.26 -9.28
N PRO A 236 10.04 2.18 -10.02
CA PRO A 236 10.17 2.85 -11.33
C PRO A 236 9.05 2.56 -12.32
N THR A 237 8.53 1.31 -12.34
CA THR A 237 7.45 0.92 -13.25
C THR A 237 6.05 1.27 -12.74
N SER A 238 5.92 1.79 -11.51
CA SER A 238 4.64 2.20 -10.95
C SER A 238 4.12 3.48 -11.57
N CYS A 239 2.79 3.57 -11.62
CA CYS A 239 2.09 4.80 -11.99
C CYS A 239 1.20 5.26 -10.83
N TYR A 240 1.22 6.56 -10.54
CA TYR A 240 0.28 7.22 -9.64
C TYR A 240 -0.47 8.29 -10.42
N GLU A 241 -1.79 8.31 -10.32
CA GLU A 241 -2.66 9.26 -11.05
C GLU A 241 -2.32 9.33 -12.56
N GLY A 242 -2.01 8.18 -13.17
CA GLY A 242 -1.63 8.08 -14.58
C GLY A 242 -0.26 8.62 -14.95
N LYS A 243 0.60 8.95 -13.96
CA LYS A 243 1.98 9.43 -14.19
C LYS A 243 2.97 8.36 -13.75
N ASN A 244 3.81 7.90 -14.68
CA ASN A 244 4.86 6.93 -14.39
C ASN A 244 5.96 7.55 -13.52
N VAL A 245 6.48 6.75 -12.58
CA VAL A 245 7.49 7.19 -11.61
C VAL A 245 8.81 7.56 -12.29
N GLU A 246 9.29 6.71 -13.21
CA GLU A 246 10.58 6.94 -13.88
C GLU A 246 10.52 8.15 -14.82
N ASP A 247 9.43 8.35 -15.55
CA ASP A 247 9.23 9.53 -16.40
C ASP A 247 9.26 10.83 -15.59
N VAL A 248 8.60 10.85 -14.43
CA VAL A 248 8.63 12.03 -13.54
C VAL A 248 10.03 12.31 -13.02
N ARG A 249 10.78 11.27 -12.63
CA ARG A 249 12.19 11.41 -12.21
C ARG A 249 13.04 11.95 -13.32
N PHE A 250 12.93 11.37 -14.52
CA PHE A 250 13.68 11.81 -15.69
C PHE A 250 13.43 13.28 -16.04
N VAL A 251 12.14 13.68 -16.16
CA VAL A 251 11.77 15.07 -16.47
C VAL A 251 12.21 16.04 -15.38
N SER A 252 12.19 15.64 -14.12
CA SER A 252 12.69 16.44 -13.01
C SER A 252 14.21 16.67 -13.14
N GLY A 253 14.95 15.60 -13.40
CA GLY A 253 16.39 15.68 -13.65
C GLY A 253 16.75 16.53 -14.87
N LEU A 254 16.01 16.37 -15.97
CA LEU A 254 16.20 17.16 -17.19
C LEU A 254 16.10 18.68 -16.91
N LYS A 255 15.05 19.08 -16.21
CA LYS A 255 14.87 20.49 -15.81
C LYS A 255 15.99 20.99 -14.88
N MET A 256 16.41 20.16 -13.92
CA MET A 256 17.52 20.48 -13.04
C MET A 256 18.81 20.70 -13.85
N GLY A 257 19.16 19.79 -14.78
CA GLY A 257 20.33 19.91 -15.64
C GLY A 257 20.33 21.17 -16.53
N GLN A 258 19.16 21.52 -17.08
CA GLN A 258 18.98 22.73 -17.90
C GLN A 258 19.17 24.03 -17.12
N THR A 259 18.90 24.05 -15.83
CA THR A 259 18.97 25.27 -15.00
C THR A 259 20.20 25.36 -14.13
N ASP A 260 20.92 24.25 -13.93
CA ASP A 260 22.14 24.24 -13.14
C ASP A 260 23.29 24.91 -13.88
N THR A 261 23.95 25.88 -13.23
CA THR A 261 25.11 26.63 -13.76
C THR A 261 26.45 26.05 -13.33
N SER A 262 26.47 25.01 -12.50
CA SER A 262 27.71 24.39 -12.03
C SER A 262 28.48 23.75 -13.17
N GLU A 263 29.83 23.84 -13.16
CA GLU A 263 30.68 23.08 -14.06
C GLU A 263 30.81 21.63 -13.53
N VAL A 264 30.42 20.66 -14.35
CA VAL A 264 30.51 19.24 -14.03
C VAL A 264 30.96 18.43 -15.24
N ASP A 265 31.81 17.43 -15.03
CA ASP A 265 32.35 16.59 -16.10
C ASP A 265 31.44 15.41 -16.45
N CYS A 266 30.71 14.89 -15.46
CA CYS A 266 29.78 13.79 -15.62
C CYS A 266 28.77 13.77 -14.49
N THR A 267 27.71 12.93 -14.62
CA THR A 267 26.74 12.68 -13.58
C THR A 267 26.62 11.19 -13.28
N CYS A 268 26.19 10.87 -12.06
CA CYS A 268 25.94 9.52 -11.57
C CYS A 268 24.70 9.50 -10.68
N GLY A 269 23.84 8.51 -10.85
CA GLY A 269 22.71 8.30 -9.98
C GLY A 269 23.07 7.47 -8.75
N ILE A 270 22.54 7.85 -7.59
CA ILE A 270 22.54 6.98 -6.41
C ILE A 270 21.49 5.90 -6.62
N PRO A 271 21.86 4.62 -6.69
CA PRO A 271 20.91 3.53 -6.93
C PRO A 271 19.92 3.38 -5.75
N ASP A 272 18.64 3.04 -6.00
CA ASP A 272 18.06 2.89 -7.35
C ASP A 272 17.25 4.14 -7.73
N SER A 273 16.67 4.85 -6.76
CA SER A 273 15.73 5.98 -6.97
C SER A 273 16.34 7.20 -7.67
N GLY A 274 17.65 7.40 -7.55
CA GLY A 274 18.33 8.55 -8.16
C GLY A 274 18.71 8.34 -9.62
N VAL A 275 18.58 7.14 -10.19
CA VAL A 275 19.06 6.83 -11.55
C VAL A 275 18.30 7.61 -12.60
N GLY A 276 16.97 7.60 -12.58
CA GLY A 276 16.14 8.32 -13.54
C GLY A 276 16.37 9.83 -13.52
N MET A 277 16.51 10.43 -12.32
CA MET A 277 16.87 11.85 -12.20
C MET A 277 18.26 12.15 -12.77
N ALA A 278 19.25 11.29 -12.53
CA ALA A 278 20.60 11.50 -13.03
C ALA A 278 20.71 11.36 -14.55
N LEU A 279 19.93 10.44 -15.14
CA LEU A 279 19.83 10.31 -16.60
C LEU A 279 19.22 11.58 -17.22
N GLY A 280 18.12 12.06 -16.66
CA GLY A 280 17.51 13.32 -17.10
C GLY A 280 18.45 14.52 -16.91
N TYR A 281 19.15 14.58 -15.77
CA TYR A 281 20.13 15.65 -15.53
C TYR A 281 21.29 15.62 -16.55
N ALA A 282 21.83 14.42 -16.86
CA ALA A 282 22.86 14.25 -17.88
C ALA A 282 22.43 14.84 -19.22
N GLU A 283 21.23 14.52 -19.66
CA GLU A 283 20.66 15.04 -20.90
C GLU A 283 20.45 16.56 -20.84
N GLY A 284 19.85 17.08 -19.77
CA GLY A 284 19.59 18.52 -19.61
C GLY A 284 20.83 19.36 -19.51
N LYS A 285 21.91 18.84 -18.93
CA LYS A 285 23.22 19.50 -18.79
C LYS A 285 24.13 19.31 -19.99
N GLY A 286 23.92 18.31 -20.81
CA GLY A 286 24.78 17.93 -21.92
C GLY A 286 26.08 17.25 -21.48
N VAL A 287 26.08 16.50 -20.38
CA VAL A 287 27.24 15.78 -19.86
C VAL A 287 26.98 14.25 -19.86
N PRO A 288 28.03 13.40 -19.90
CA PRO A 288 27.85 11.97 -19.87
C PRO A 288 27.33 11.47 -18.53
N TYR A 289 26.49 10.42 -18.58
CA TYR A 289 26.13 9.62 -17.42
C TYR A 289 27.13 8.48 -17.23
N HIS A 290 27.68 8.34 -16.02
CA HIS A 290 28.54 7.22 -15.64
C HIS A 290 27.99 6.48 -14.43
N ARG A 291 27.96 5.16 -14.48
CA ARG A 291 27.58 4.32 -13.33
C ARG A 291 28.76 4.19 -12.36
N ALA A 292 29.04 5.24 -11.58
CA ALA A 292 30.14 5.25 -10.62
C ALA A 292 29.79 4.60 -9.27
N ILE A 293 28.47 4.44 -8.95
CA ILE A 293 27.99 3.85 -7.72
C ILE A 293 27.14 2.62 -8.03
N SER A 294 27.37 1.53 -7.32
CA SER A 294 26.60 0.30 -7.40
C SER A 294 26.08 -0.07 -6.02
N LYS A 295 24.81 -0.47 -5.95
CA LYS A 295 24.22 -1.08 -4.75
C LYS A 295 24.84 -2.47 -4.57
N TYR A 296 25.40 -2.71 -3.38
CA TYR A 296 25.82 -4.06 -2.99
C TYR A 296 24.59 -4.80 -2.45
N THR A 297 24.14 -5.78 -3.20
CA THR A 297 23.06 -6.69 -2.76
C THR A 297 23.64 -8.09 -2.74
N PRO A 298 23.92 -8.66 -1.57
CA PRO A 298 24.35 -10.05 -1.49
C PRO A 298 23.23 -10.95 -2.03
N THR A 299 23.57 -11.84 -2.94
CA THR A 299 22.68 -12.81 -3.55
C THR A 299 22.96 -14.17 -2.92
N TRP A 300 22.18 -14.55 -1.96
CA TRP A 300 22.09 -15.87 -1.35
C TRP A 300 20.68 -16.30 -1.13
#